data_3f061f36408f958496b86c85e396da1e
#
_entry.id   3f061f36408f958496b86c85e396da1e
#
_cell.length_a   1.000
_cell.length_b   1.000
_cell.length_c   1.000
_cell.angle_alpha   90.00
_cell.angle_beta   90.00
_cell.angle_gamma   90.00
#
_symmetry.space_group_name_H-M   'P 1'
#
loop_
_entity.id
_entity.type
_entity.pdbx_description
1 polymer ?
#
loop_
_entity_poly.entity_id
_entity_poly.type
_entity_poly.pdbx_seq_one_letter_code
_entity_poly.pdbx_strand_id
1 'polypeptide(L)'
;MELVYTNDKCIGCNKCIRACYCEGACIAVEQDGIQSIDVDPAKCIGCGACIDACQHNARAFYDDTEKFFADLQRGESISLLVAPAFRANYMDEYEKVLGGLKRLGVNRIINVSFGADIMYRPPKVRPKNLIFGGRFSFGKI
;
A
#
# COMPACT_ATOMS: atom_id res chain seq x y z
N MET A 1 1.22 -2.01 -11.52
CA MET A 1 1.58 -2.80 -10.34
C MET A 1 0.30 -3.32 -9.73
N GLU A 2 0.16 -4.60 -9.62
CA GLU A 2 -1.04 -5.26 -9.11
C GLU A 2 -1.08 -5.12 -7.57
N LEU A 3 -2.18 -4.58 -7.02
CA LEU A 3 -2.34 -4.32 -5.59
C LEU A 3 -3.25 -5.33 -4.91
N VAL A 4 -4.24 -5.80 -5.66
CA VAL A 4 -5.30 -6.72 -5.21
C VAL A 4 -5.37 -7.86 -6.20
N TYR A 5 -5.53 -9.06 -5.70
CA TYR A 5 -5.69 -10.26 -6.54
C TYR A 5 -6.92 -11.07 -6.15
N THR A 6 -7.31 -12.00 -7.02
CA THR A 6 -8.36 -12.97 -6.79
C THR A 6 -7.75 -14.37 -6.63
N ASN A 7 -8.18 -15.13 -5.64
CA ASN A 7 -7.77 -16.50 -5.45
C ASN A 7 -8.84 -17.50 -5.94
N ASP A 8 -8.57 -18.79 -5.82
CA ASP A 8 -9.37 -19.92 -6.27
C ASP A 8 -10.75 -20.08 -5.60
N LYS A 9 -11.02 -19.33 -4.51
CA LYS A 9 -12.31 -19.32 -3.83
C LYS A 9 -13.36 -18.44 -4.52
N CYS A 10 -13.00 -17.79 -5.63
CA CYS A 10 -13.92 -16.94 -6.35
C CYS A 10 -14.98 -17.77 -7.08
N ILE A 11 -16.25 -17.40 -6.88
CA ILE A 11 -17.40 -18.04 -7.54
C ILE A 11 -18.11 -17.12 -8.53
N GLY A 12 -17.50 -15.99 -8.92
CA GLY A 12 -18.08 -15.06 -9.88
C GLY A 12 -19.35 -14.33 -9.39
N CYS A 13 -19.59 -14.16 -8.11
CA CYS A 13 -20.82 -13.58 -7.56
C CYS A 13 -21.00 -12.07 -7.82
N ASN A 14 -20.05 -11.39 -8.41
CA ASN A 14 -20.06 -9.98 -8.84
C ASN A 14 -20.24 -8.94 -7.71
N LYS A 15 -20.21 -9.31 -6.42
CA LYS A 15 -20.35 -8.36 -5.31
C LYS A 15 -19.22 -7.33 -5.31
N CYS A 16 -17.99 -7.76 -5.59
CA CYS A 16 -16.82 -6.89 -5.64
C CYS A 16 -16.87 -5.91 -6.82
N ILE A 17 -17.51 -6.26 -7.95
CA ILE A 17 -17.73 -5.33 -9.06
C ILE A 17 -18.66 -4.20 -8.62
N ARG A 18 -19.76 -4.53 -7.94
CA ARG A 18 -20.74 -3.54 -7.44
C ARG A 18 -20.19 -2.64 -6.33
N ALA A 19 -19.23 -3.14 -5.56
CA ALA A 19 -18.59 -2.39 -4.48
C ALA A 19 -17.39 -1.56 -4.96
N CYS A 20 -16.93 -1.75 -6.20
CA CYS A 20 -15.77 -1.04 -6.72
C CYS A 20 -16.12 0.41 -7.06
N TYR A 21 -15.35 1.36 -6.51
CA TYR A 21 -15.49 2.78 -6.83
C TYR A 21 -14.88 3.15 -8.20
N CYS A 22 -14.02 2.28 -8.75
CA CYS A 22 -13.34 2.52 -10.02
C CYS A 22 -14.01 1.67 -11.11
N GLU A 23 -14.70 2.34 -12.03
CA GLU A 23 -15.38 1.66 -13.13
C GLU A 23 -14.40 0.85 -13.97
N GLY A 24 -14.73 -0.43 -14.17
CA GLY A 24 -13.92 -1.37 -14.95
C GLY A 24 -12.60 -1.80 -14.29
N ALA A 25 -12.38 -1.52 -13.00
CA ALA A 25 -11.23 -2.06 -12.27
C ALA A 25 -11.45 -3.51 -11.80
N CYS A 26 -12.71 -3.89 -11.50
CA CYS A 26 -13.09 -5.28 -11.27
C CYS A 26 -13.90 -5.76 -12.47
N ILE A 27 -13.42 -6.79 -13.15
CA ILE A 27 -14.01 -7.33 -14.38
C ILE A 27 -14.36 -8.80 -14.21
N ALA A 28 -15.52 -9.19 -14.72
CA ALA A 28 -15.89 -10.60 -14.80
C ALA A 28 -15.11 -11.27 -15.93
N VAL A 29 -14.47 -12.38 -15.63
CA VAL A 29 -13.74 -13.20 -16.58
C VAL A 29 -14.25 -14.64 -16.52
N GLU A 30 -14.21 -15.32 -17.64
CA GLU A 30 -14.56 -16.74 -17.74
C GLU A 30 -13.38 -17.48 -18.36
N GLN A 31 -12.88 -18.49 -17.63
CA GLN A 31 -11.82 -19.36 -18.10
C GLN A 31 -12.27 -20.81 -17.87
N ASP A 32 -12.28 -21.60 -18.93
CA ASP A 32 -12.66 -23.02 -18.89
C ASP A 32 -14.05 -23.28 -18.26
N GLY A 33 -15.02 -22.37 -18.50
CA GLY A 33 -16.37 -22.46 -17.95
C GLY A 33 -16.48 -22.05 -16.47
N ILE A 34 -15.39 -21.59 -15.86
CA ILE A 34 -15.37 -21.10 -14.47
C ILE A 34 -15.42 -19.57 -14.52
N GLN A 35 -16.46 -19.01 -13.89
CA GLN A 35 -16.58 -17.57 -13.73
C GLN A 35 -15.77 -17.08 -12.53
N SER A 36 -14.93 -16.09 -12.76
CA SER A 36 -14.18 -15.40 -11.70
C SER A 36 -14.16 -13.89 -11.95
N ILE A 37 -13.62 -13.15 -10.99
CA ILE A 37 -13.49 -11.70 -11.12
C ILE A 37 -12.00 -11.35 -11.08
N ASP A 38 -11.53 -10.72 -12.14
CA ASP A 38 -10.16 -10.23 -12.22
C ASP A 38 -10.05 -8.74 -11.85
N VAL A 39 -8.83 -8.25 -11.68
CA VAL A 39 -8.55 -6.84 -11.35
C VAL A 39 -7.66 -6.23 -12.41
N ASP A 40 -8.15 -5.18 -13.03
CA ASP A 40 -7.32 -4.34 -13.92
C ASP A 40 -6.38 -3.46 -13.05
N PRO A 41 -5.07 -3.74 -13.02
CA PRO A 41 -4.12 -3.01 -12.20
C PRO A 41 -3.89 -1.56 -12.64
N ALA A 42 -4.28 -1.22 -13.88
CA ALA A 42 -4.20 0.15 -14.39
C ALA A 42 -5.30 1.07 -13.85
N LYS A 43 -6.44 0.48 -13.45
CA LYS A 43 -7.60 1.19 -12.92
C LYS A 43 -7.77 1.04 -11.41
N CYS A 44 -7.16 0.01 -10.82
CA CYS A 44 -7.28 -0.28 -9.39
C CYS A 44 -6.48 0.72 -8.55
N ILE A 45 -7.14 1.39 -7.61
CA ILE A 45 -6.50 2.32 -6.66
C ILE A 45 -6.14 1.67 -5.31
N GLY A 46 -6.37 0.36 -5.14
CA GLY A 46 -6.03 -0.37 -3.92
C GLY A 46 -6.87 -0.01 -2.69
N CYS A 47 -8.09 0.52 -2.85
CA CYS A 47 -8.91 1.01 -1.74
C CYS A 47 -9.46 -0.08 -0.81
N GLY A 48 -9.46 -1.36 -1.21
CA GLY A 48 -9.91 -2.49 -0.38
C GLY A 48 -11.41 -2.79 -0.42
N ALA A 49 -12.27 -1.92 -0.97
CA ALA A 49 -13.73 -2.10 -0.96
C ALA A 49 -14.20 -3.46 -1.54
N CYS A 50 -13.49 -3.98 -2.54
CA CYS A 50 -13.79 -5.29 -3.11
C CYS A 50 -13.40 -6.45 -2.17
N ILE A 51 -12.45 -6.25 -1.27
CA ILE A 51 -12.06 -7.23 -0.24
C ILE A 51 -13.14 -7.27 0.83
N ASP A 52 -13.55 -6.12 1.35
CA ASP A 52 -14.59 -6.01 2.37
C ASP A 52 -15.94 -6.55 1.90
N ALA A 53 -16.27 -6.39 0.60
CA ALA A 53 -17.48 -6.92 0.01
C ALA A 53 -17.44 -8.44 -0.26
N CYS A 54 -16.27 -9.07 -0.19
CA CYS A 54 -16.10 -10.47 -0.56
C CYS A 54 -16.43 -11.42 0.61
N GLN A 55 -17.59 -12.06 0.57
CA GLN A 55 -18.00 -13.06 1.56
C GLN A 55 -17.31 -14.43 1.42
N HIS A 56 -16.57 -14.63 0.33
CA HIS A 56 -15.89 -15.88 0.01
C HIS A 56 -14.41 -15.86 0.36
N ASN A 57 -13.89 -14.74 0.91
CA ASN A 57 -12.47 -14.52 1.14
C ASN A 57 -11.61 -14.80 -0.12
N ALA A 58 -12.19 -14.48 -1.28
CA ALA A 58 -11.56 -14.70 -2.57
C ALA A 58 -10.71 -13.50 -3.06
N ARG A 59 -10.74 -12.39 -2.32
CA ARG A 59 -10.01 -11.16 -2.66
C ARG A 59 -8.99 -10.86 -1.56
N ALA A 60 -7.77 -10.58 -1.95
CA ALA A 60 -6.71 -10.25 -1.02
C ALA A 60 -5.77 -9.18 -1.59
N PHE A 61 -5.01 -8.52 -0.72
CA PHE A 61 -3.88 -7.71 -1.09
C PHE A 61 -2.63 -8.57 -1.27
N TYR A 62 -1.72 -8.14 -2.13
CA TYR A 62 -0.34 -8.62 -2.08
C TYR A 62 0.32 -8.10 -0.81
N ASP A 63 0.73 -9.00 0.05
CA ASP A 63 1.36 -8.70 1.33
C ASP A 63 2.89 -8.73 1.19
N ASP A 64 3.54 -7.61 1.48
CA ASP A 64 4.99 -7.43 1.42
C ASP A 64 5.68 -7.63 2.80
N THR A 65 4.94 -8.09 3.82
CA THR A 65 5.46 -8.21 5.20
C THR A 65 6.66 -9.14 5.28
N GLU A 66 6.58 -10.32 4.67
CA GLU A 66 7.70 -11.28 4.67
C GLU A 66 8.92 -10.70 3.95
N LYS A 67 8.69 -10.01 2.83
CA LYS A 67 9.75 -9.34 2.09
C LYS A 67 10.43 -8.27 2.95
N PHE A 68 9.66 -7.47 3.68
CA PHE A 68 10.19 -6.46 4.60
C PHE A 68 11.13 -7.07 5.63
N PHE A 69 10.74 -8.17 6.29
CA PHE A 69 11.60 -8.84 7.27
C PHE A 69 12.82 -9.49 6.63
N ALA A 70 12.68 -10.08 5.45
CA ALA A 70 13.81 -10.65 4.71
C ALA A 70 14.83 -9.56 4.31
N ASP A 71 14.37 -8.39 3.88
CA ASP A 71 15.22 -7.25 3.54
C ASP A 71 15.95 -6.72 4.78
N LEU A 72 15.29 -6.63 5.94
CA LEU A 72 15.94 -6.28 7.21
C LEU A 72 17.03 -7.29 7.61
N GLN A 73 16.75 -8.59 7.49
CA GLN A 73 17.72 -9.64 7.80
C GLN A 73 18.93 -9.61 6.88
N ARG A 74 18.78 -9.20 5.64
CA ARG A 74 19.90 -9.00 4.69
C ARG A 74 20.69 -7.73 4.95
N GLY A 75 20.27 -6.90 5.92
CA GLY A 75 20.95 -5.64 6.25
C GLY A 75 20.63 -4.51 5.26
N GLU A 76 19.54 -4.62 4.51
CA GLU A 76 19.11 -3.57 3.60
C GLU A 76 18.73 -2.29 4.36
N SER A 77 19.09 -1.13 3.79
CA SER A 77 18.76 0.16 4.39
C SER A 77 17.31 0.54 4.09
N ILE A 78 16.42 0.32 5.05
CA ILE A 78 15.00 0.62 4.91
C ILE A 78 14.65 1.96 5.53
N SER A 79 13.98 2.81 4.74
CA SER A 79 13.40 4.07 5.21
C SER A 79 11.88 4.00 5.13
N LEU A 80 11.20 4.31 6.23
CA LEU A 80 9.75 4.35 6.31
C LEU A 80 9.23 5.76 6.04
N LEU A 81 8.19 5.86 5.23
CA LEU A 81 7.39 7.05 5.07
C LEU A 81 6.08 6.86 5.84
N VAL A 82 5.86 7.68 6.87
CA VAL A 82 4.70 7.56 7.76
C VAL A 82 3.74 8.70 7.52
N ALA A 83 2.49 8.36 7.16
CA ALA A 83 1.43 9.33 6.98
C ALA A 83 0.85 9.81 8.33
N PRO A 84 0.29 11.03 8.42
CA PRO A 84 -0.38 11.51 9.65
C PRO A 84 -1.51 10.60 10.12
N ALA A 85 -2.22 9.93 9.21
CA ALA A 85 -3.26 8.97 9.51
C ALA A 85 -2.78 7.79 10.38
N PHE A 86 -1.50 7.43 10.30
CA PHE A 86 -0.90 6.41 11.15
C PHE A 86 -1.05 6.75 12.64
N ARG A 87 -0.83 8.03 13.00
CA ARG A 87 -1.03 8.50 14.37
C ARG A 87 -2.50 8.41 14.83
N ALA A 88 -3.44 8.67 13.91
CA ALA A 88 -4.87 8.55 14.20
C ALA A 88 -5.29 7.10 14.48
N ASN A 89 -4.68 6.14 13.80
CA ASN A 89 -4.97 4.71 13.98
C ASN A 89 -4.32 4.11 15.25
N TYR A 90 -3.21 4.69 15.72
CA TYR A 90 -2.42 4.19 16.85
C TYR A 90 -2.19 5.28 17.91
N MET A 91 -3.25 5.99 18.33
CA MET A 91 -3.16 7.21 19.15
C MET A 91 -2.22 7.10 20.35
N ASP A 92 -2.38 6.04 21.17
CA ASP A 92 -1.60 5.87 22.40
C ASP A 92 -0.34 5.02 22.23
N GLU A 93 -0.22 4.32 21.09
CA GLU A 93 0.86 3.38 20.83
C GLU A 93 1.79 3.82 19.68
N TYR A 94 1.48 4.93 19.05
CA TYR A 94 2.20 5.46 17.90
C TYR A 94 3.73 5.42 18.07
N GLU A 95 4.23 5.99 19.18
CA GLU A 95 5.67 6.05 19.45
C GLU A 95 6.27 4.68 19.76
N LYS A 96 5.51 3.80 20.43
CA LYS A 96 5.94 2.42 20.70
C LYS A 96 6.10 1.62 19.42
N VAL A 97 5.14 1.74 18.49
CA VAL A 97 5.21 1.06 17.20
C VAL A 97 6.42 1.55 16.39
N LEU A 98 6.62 2.86 16.29
CA LEU A 98 7.78 3.42 15.60
C LEU A 98 9.10 3.03 16.28
N GLY A 99 9.13 3.01 17.61
CA GLY A 99 10.27 2.53 18.40
C GLY A 99 10.56 1.05 18.16
N GLY A 100 9.53 0.21 18.03
CA GLY A 100 9.65 -1.19 17.65
C GLY A 100 10.28 -1.37 16.27
N LEU A 101 9.78 -0.65 15.27
CA LEU A 101 10.34 -0.67 13.92
C LEU A 101 11.80 -0.23 13.87
N LYS A 102 12.16 0.78 14.67
CA LYS A 102 13.56 1.21 14.85
C LYS A 102 14.44 0.09 15.41
N ARG A 103 13.96 -0.64 16.42
CA ARG A 103 14.71 -1.78 17.02
C ARG A 103 14.85 -2.94 16.07
N LEU A 104 13.90 -3.14 15.17
CA LEU A 104 13.96 -4.15 14.09
C LEU A 104 14.99 -3.82 13.02
N GLY A 105 15.55 -2.61 13.00
CA GLY A 105 16.64 -2.24 12.08
C GLY A 105 16.23 -1.22 11.01
N VAL A 106 15.02 -0.65 11.09
CA VAL A 106 14.62 0.43 10.17
C VAL A 106 15.57 1.62 10.33
N ASN A 107 16.20 2.03 9.23
CA ASN A 107 17.22 3.06 9.22
C ASN A 107 16.66 4.46 9.52
N ARG A 108 15.59 4.85 8.81
CA ARG A 108 14.97 6.17 8.93
C ARG A 108 13.46 6.06 8.98
N ILE A 109 12.84 6.97 9.74
CA ILE A 109 11.39 7.18 9.78
C ILE A 109 11.13 8.63 9.43
N ILE A 110 10.40 8.88 8.36
CA ILE A 110 10.15 10.21 7.80
C ILE A 110 8.63 10.44 7.77
N ASN A 111 8.18 11.54 8.36
CA ASN A 111 6.78 11.95 8.23
C ASN A 111 6.54 12.54 6.84
N VAL A 112 5.51 12.05 6.14
CA VAL A 112 5.14 12.50 4.79
C VAL A 112 4.79 14.00 4.76
N SER A 113 4.28 14.57 5.87
CA SER A 113 4.01 16.01 5.98
C SER A 113 5.25 16.89 5.71
N PHE A 114 6.45 16.36 5.98
CA PHE A 114 7.69 17.06 5.67
C PHE A 114 7.83 17.33 4.16
N GLY A 115 7.38 16.41 3.31
CA GLY A 115 7.34 16.60 1.86
C GLY A 115 6.38 17.74 1.46
N ALA A 116 5.22 17.81 2.11
CA ALA A 116 4.25 18.89 1.90
C ALA A 116 4.83 20.25 2.28
N ASP A 117 5.53 20.35 3.41
CA ASP A 117 6.20 21.58 3.85
C ASP A 117 7.25 22.07 2.83
N ILE A 118 7.99 21.15 2.23
CA ILE A 118 8.97 21.48 1.17
C ILE A 118 8.26 22.01 -0.08
N MET A 119 7.14 21.42 -0.45
CA MET A 119 6.37 21.83 -1.63
C MET A 119 5.72 23.19 -1.44
N TYR A 120 5.28 23.51 -0.22
CA TYR A 120 4.58 24.77 0.10
C TYR A 120 5.52 25.96 0.31
N ARG A 121 6.83 25.73 0.49
CA ARG A 121 7.80 26.84 0.63
C ARG A 121 7.93 27.61 -0.67
N PRO A 122 7.81 28.95 -0.63
CA PRO A 122 7.99 29.78 -1.83
C PRO A 122 9.38 29.55 -2.44
N PRO A 123 9.54 29.71 -3.77
CA PRO A 123 10.76 29.36 -4.52
C PRO A 123 12.06 29.97 -3.98
N LYS A 124 11.99 31.09 -3.24
CA LYS A 124 13.14 31.79 -2.65
C LYS A 124 13.87 31.01 -1.55
N VAL A 125 13.31 29.94 -1.04
CA VAL A 125 13.86 29.14 0.09
C VAL A 125 14.18 27.70 -0.32
N ARG A 126 14.09 27.33 -1.60
CA ARG A 126 14.56 26.02 -2.04
C ARG A 126 16.07 25.93 -1.90
N PRO A 127 16.61 25.05 -1.05
CA PRO A 127 18.04 24.80 -1.05
C PRO A 127 18.44 24.29 -2.44
N LYS A 128 19.43 24.94 -3.06
CA LYS A 128 19.89 24.66 -4.44
C LYS A 128 20.42 23.25 -4.66
N ASN A 129 20.52 22.41 -3.60
CA ASN A 129 21.15 21.11 -3.62
C ASN A 129 20.27 19.97 -3.05
N LEU A 130 18.93 20.07 -3.12
CA LEU A 130 18.09 18.93 -2.82
C LEU A 130 18.06 18.00 -4.06
N ILE A 131 19.07 17.18 -4.19
CA ILE A 131 19.07 16.07 -5.15
C ILE A 131 18.18 14.97 -4.57
N PHE A 132 16.96 14.85 -5.09
CA PHE A 132 16.14 13.65 -4.91
C PHE A 132 16.76 12.50 -5.72
N GLY A 133 17.91 12.03 -5.28
CA GLY A 133 18.60 10.88 -5.83
C GLY A 133 18.46 9.69 -4.90
N GLY A 134 17.32 9.02 -4.94
CA GLY A 134 17.09 7.76 -4.25
C GLY A 134 15.87 7.07 -4.87
N ARG A 135 16.01 5.81 -5.25
CA ARG A 135 14.85 4.97 -5.58
C ARG A 135 13.99 4.89 -4.33
N PHE A 136 12.86 5.59 -4.34
CA PHE A 136 11.82 5.39 -3.34
C PHE A 136 11.14 4.06 -3.67
N SER A 137 11.45 3.03 -2.91
CA SER A 137 10.61 1.85 -2.84
C SER A 137 9.46 2.20 -1.90
N PHE A 138 8.28 2.42 -2.43
CA PHE A 138 7.07 2.54 -1.63
C PHE A 138 6.75 1.15 -1.12
N GLY A 139 7.20 0.82 0.10
CA GLY A 139 6.63 -0.27 0.85
C GLY A 139 5.16 0.08 1.13
N LYS A 140 4.26 -0.78 0.69
CA LYS A 140 2.84 -0.65 0.97
C LYS A 140 2.61 -0.92 2.46
N ILE A 141 1.83 -0.06 3.09
CA ILE A 141 1.18 -0.31 4.38
C ILE A 141 -0.12 -1.04 4.11
#